data_83a8412e232dd2b4972d5152a6f35181
#
_entry.id   83a8412e232dd2b4972d5152a6f35181
#
_cell.length_a   1.000
_cell.length_b   1.000
_cell.length_c   1.000
_cell.angle_alpha   90.00
_cell.angle_beta   90.00
_cell.angle_gamma   90.00
#
_symmetry.space_group_name_H-M   'P 1'
#
loop_
_entity.id
_entity.type
_entity.pdbx_description
1 polymer ?
#
loop_
_entity_poly.entity_id
_entity_poly.type
_entity_poly.pdbx_seq_one_letter_code
_entity_poly.pdbx_strand_id
1 'polypeptide(L)'
;MIRRKQHIINLIRQKVNEIDNTAEVILYGSRARGDNKHDSDWDVMILLNKKNVDKKVEQTFRHHLLDIELEIGVPISVFVYSKSDWEGKYSVTPLFRSIKKEGILIP
;
A
#
# COMPACT_ATOMS: atom_id res chain seq x y z
N MET A 1 4.65 20.26 8.73
CA MET A 1 4.33 19.42 9.84
C MET A 1 3.21 18.49 9.53
N ILE A 2 2.03 18.93 9.60
CA ILE A 2 0.85 18.18 9.22
C ILE A 2 1.02 17.54 7.87
N ARG A 3 1.76 18.17 7.02
CA ARG A 3 1.96 17.78 5.65
C ARG A 3 2.89 16.59 5.45
N ARG A 4 3.59 16.18 6.53
CA ARG A 4 4.50 15.04 6.40
C ARG A 4 3.77 13.76 6.00
N LYS A 5 2.60 13.50 6.60
CA LYS A 5 1.79 12.34 6.24
C LYS A 5 1.37 12.40 4.77
N GLN A 6 0.86 13.56 4.34
CA GLN A 6 0.43 13.74 2.96
C GLN A 6 1.60 13.66 1.99
N HIS A 7 2.75 14.18 2.38
CA HIS A 7 3.97 14.10 1.57
C HIS A 7 4.39 12.65 1.33
N ILE A 8 4.38 11.84 2.39
CA ILE A 8 4.74 10.42 2.29
C ILE A 8 3.73 9.68 1.42
N ILE A 9 2.45 9.95 1.60
CA ILE A 9 1.39 9.37 0.77
C ILE A 9 1.60 9.71 -0.71
N ASN A 10 1.95 10.96 -0.98
CA ASN A 10 2.21 11.40 -2.35
C ASN A 10 3.43 10.71 -2.96
N LEU A 11 4.48 10.51 -2.17
CA LEU A 11 5.66 9.78 -2.62
C LEU A 11 5.33 8.33 -2.95
N ILE A 12 4.56 7.67 -2.10
CA ILE A 12 4.13 6.29 -2.33
C ILE A 12 3.33 6.21 -3.63
N ARG A 13 2.36 7.12 -3.80
CA ARG A 13 1.54 7.13 -5.01
C ARG A 13 2.40 7.34 -6.26
N GLN A 14 3.32 8.29 -6.20
CA GLN A 14 4.21 8.58 -7.31
C GLN A 14 5.07 7.37 -7.70
N LYS A 15 5.64 6.70 -6.71
CA LYS A 15 6.49 5.52 -6.96
C LYS A 15 5.69 4.38 -7.59
N VAL A 16 4.47 4.14 -7.10
CA VAL A 16 3.60 3.12 -7.68
C VAL A 16 3.25 3.48 -9.13
N ASN A 17 2.94 4.74 -9.39
CA ASN A 17 2.59 5.19 -10.74
C ASN A 17 3.73 5.01 -11.74
N GLU A 18 4.95 5.05 -11.28
CA GLU A 18 6.11 4.82 -12.14
C GLU A 18 6.17 3.38 -12.67
N ILE A 19 5.58 2.44 -11.95
CA ILE A 19 5.50 1.04 -12.36
C ILE A 19 4.19 0.77 -13.08
N ASP A 20 3.07 1.21 -12.52
CA ASP A 20 1.73 0.97 -13.06
C ASP A 20 0.79 2.06 -12.58
N ASN A 21 0.47 3.00 -13.45
CA ASN A 21 -0.40 4.12 -13.10
C ASN A 21 -1.88 3.75 -13.01
N THR A 22 -2.23 2.50 -13.33
CA THR A 22 -3.60 2.00 -13.18
C THR A 22 -3.81 1.26 -11.86
N ALA A 23 -2.73 1.04 -11.09
CA ALA A 23 -2.82 0.34 -9.81
C ALA A 23 -3.59 1.16 -8.79
N GLU A 24 -4.39 0.47 -7.97
CA GLU A 24 -5.00 1.10 -6.80
C GLU A 24 -4.03 0.97 -5.63
N VAL A 25 -3.96 2.01 -4.81
CA VAL A 25 -3.12 2.05 -3.63
C VAL A 25 -4.00 2.35 -2.43
N ILE A 26 -3.94 1.50 -1.41
CA ILE A 26 -4.75 1.64 -0.20
C ILE A 26 -3.82 1.70 1.00
N LEU A 27 -3.96 2.75 1.80
CA LEU A 27 -3.29 2.85 3.10
C LEU A 27 -4.19 2.21 4.15
N TYR A 28 -3.63 1.33 4.99
CA TYR A 28 -4.40 0.72 6.06
C TYR A 28 -3.55 0.64 7.32
N GLY A 29 -4.05 -0.03 8.36
CA GLY A 29 -3.33 -0.15 9.61
C GLY A 29 -3.33 1.13 10.43
N SER A 30 -2.38 1.25 11.36
CA SER A 30 -2.37 2.35 12.33
C SER A 30 -2.26 3.72 11.70
N ARG A 31 -1.53 3.85 10.60
CA ARG A 31 -1.40 5.15 9.90
C ARG A 31 -2.70 5.59 9.25
N ALA A 32 -3.54 4.64 8.84
CA ALA A 32 -4.87 4.95 8.31
C ALA A 32 -5.84 5.30 9.43
N ARG A 33 -5.76 4.56 10.56
CA ARG A 33 -6.64 4.81 11.71
C ARG A 33 -6.28 6.08 12.48
N GLY A 34 -5.03 6.52 12.37
CA GLY A 34 -4.57 7.70 13.10
C GLY A 34 -4.06 7.41 14.50
N ASP A 35 -3.94 6.14 14.88
CA ASP A 35 -3.44 5.74 16.20
C ASP A 35 -1.97 5.30 16.16
N ASN A 36 -1.25 5.66 15.10
CA ASN A 36 0.14 5.31 14.92
C ASN A 36 1.06 6.08 15.86
N LYS A 37 2.20 5.45 16.16
CA LYS A 37 3.35 6.12 16.77
C LYS A 37 4.26 6.61 15.66
N HIS A 38 5.25 7.43 16.00
CA HIS A 38 6.15 8.00 14.99
C HIS A 38 7.00 6.94 14.27
N ASP A 39 7.21 5.78 14.89
CA ASP A 39 7.98 4.68 14.31
C ASP A 39 7.11 3.53 13.78
N SER A 40 5.79 3.71 13.74
CA SER A 40 4.89 2.71 13.18
C SER A 40 5.13 2.52 11.69
N ASP A 41 5.01 1.28 11.22
CA ASP A 41 5.11 0.94 9.80
C ASP A 41 4.02 1.64 9.00
N TRP A 42 4.31 1.88 7.73
CA TRP A 42 3.30 2.27 6.75
C TRP A 42 2.79 1.01 6.07
N ASP A 43 1.51 0.70 6.23
CA ASP A 43 0.90 -0.49 5.64
C ASP A 43 0.19 -0.13 4.36
N VAL A 44 0.66 -0.67 3.25
CA VAL A 44 0.18 -0.30 1.92
C VAL A 44 -0.23 -1.56 1.16
N MET A 45 -1.44 -1.51 0.60
CA MET A 45 -1.97 -2.54 -0.29
C MET A 45 -1.97 -1.99 -1.71
N ILE A 46 -1.43 -2.76 -2.65
CA ILE A 46 -1.44 -2.40 -4.06
C ILE A 46 -2.27 -3.44 -4.82
N LEU A 47 -3.27 -2.95 -5.54
CA LEU A 47 -4.16 -3.81 -6.32
C LEU A 47 -3.94 -3.54 -7.80
N LEU A 48 -3.61 -4.60 -8.53
CA LEU A 48 -3.28 -4.52 -9.95
C LEU A 48 -4.40 -5.05 -10.83
N ASN A 49 -4.58 -4.41 -11.98
CA ASN A 49 -5.53 -4.84 -13.00
C ASN A 49 -4.93 -5.93 -13.87
N LYS A 50 -4.54 -7.05 -13.25
CA LYS A 50 -4.02 -8.21 -13.96
C LYS A 50 -4.38 -9.46 -13.17
N LYS A 51 -4.54 -10.56 -13.89
CA LYS A 51 -5.04 -11.80 -13.29
C LYS A 51 -4.03 -12.47 -12.35
N ASN A 52 -2.77 -12.44 -12.72
CA ASN A 52 -1.74 -13.14 -11.96
C ASN A 52 -0.70 -12.16 -11.45
N VAL A 53 -0.50 -12.16 -10.14
CA VAL A 53 0.54 -11.37 -9.50
C VAL A 53 1.46 -12.36 -8.82
N ASP A 54 2.67 -12.50 -9.37
CA ASP A 54 3.66 -13.41 -8.82
C ASP A 54 4.62 -12.68 -7.89
N LYS A 55 5.54 -13.45 -7.30
CA LYS A 55 6.54 -12.90 -6.38
C LYS A 55 7.42 -11.84 -7.03
N LYS A 56 7.70 -12.01 -8.31
CA LYS A 56 8.58 -11.08 -9.02
C LYS A 56 7.94 -9.70 -9.14
N VAL A 57 6.64 -9.67 -9.43
CA VAL A 57 5.87 -8.41 -9.48
C VAL A 57 5.84 -7.74 -8.11
N GLU A 58 5.55 -8.52 -7.06
CA GLU A 58 5.54 -8.00 -5.70
C GLU A 58 6.90 -7.40 -5.33
N GLN A 59 7.99 -8.11 -5.65
CA GLN A 59 9.34 -7.63 -5.35
C GLN A 59 9.68 -6.35 -6.08
N THR A 60 9.18 -6.18 -7.30
CA THR A 60 9.40 -4.97 -8.08
C THR A 60 8.82 -3.76 -7.35
N PHE A 61 7.59 -3.87 -6.86
CA PHE A 61 6.97 -2.78 -6.11
C PHE A 61 7.68 -2.54 -4.79
N ARG A 62 7.99 -3.61 -4.06
CA ARG A 62 8.66 -3.50 -2.77
C ARG A 62 10.03 -2.84 -2.90
N HIS A 63 10.79 -3.25 -3.89
CA HIS A 63 12.11 -2.69 -4.16
C HIS A 63 12.01 -1.21 -4.54
N HIS A 64 11.03 -0.86 -5.35
CA HIS A 64 10.85 0.53 -5.80
C HIS A 64 10.45 1.46 -4.66
N LEU A 65 9.75 0.94 -3.65
CA LEU A 65 9.35 1.73 -2.48
C LEU A 65 10.46 1.82 -1.43
N LEU A 66 11.53 1.06 -1.58
CA LEU A 66 12.65 1.09 -0.64
C LEU A 66 13.27 2.47 -0.50
N ASP A 67 13.32 3.23 -1.58
CA ASP A 67 13.87 4.59 -1.55
C ASP A 67 13.14 5.47 -0.55
N ILE A 68 11.82 5.29 -0.46
CA ILE A 68 11.01 6.05 0.51
C ILE A 68 11.34 5.60 1.92
N GLU A 69 11.45 4.28 2.17
CA GLU A 69 11.81 3.76 3.49
C GLU A 69 13.13 4.35 3.97
N LEU A 70 14.11 4.42 3.08
CA LEU A 70 15.42 4.96 3.41
C LEU A 70 15.36 6.46 3.72
N GLU A 71 14.49 7.17 3.03
CA GLU A 71 14.32 8.60 3.24
C GLU A 71 13.62 8.91 4.56
N ILE A 72 12.55 8.17 4.88
CA ILE A 72 11.73 8.47 6.07
C ILE A 72 12.19 7.73 7.32
N GLY A 73 13.04 6.70 7.17
CA GLY A 73 13.57 5.94 8.29
C GLY A 73 12.57 4.99 8.96
N VAL A 74 11.46 4.66 8.28
CA VAL A 74 10.42 3.78 8.80
C VAL A 74 10.04 2.77 7.73
N PRO A 75 9.80 1.50 8.08
CA PRO A 75 9.43 0.48 7.10
C PRO A 75 8.09 0.76 6.42
N ILE A 76 7.99 0.32 5.16
CA ILE A 76 6.74 0.29 4.42
C ILE A 76 6.42 -1.17 4.15
N SER A 77 5.36 -1.69 4.76
CA SER A 77 4.87 -3.04 4.51
C SER A 77 3.99 -3.01 3.27
N VAL A 78 4.36 -3.79 2.27
CA VAL A 78 3.69 -3.78 0.97
C VAL A 78 3.10 -5.14 0.68
N PHE A 79 1.79 -5.19 0.43
CA PHE A 79 1.13 -6.35 -0.16
C PHE A 79 0.66 -5.99 -1.55
N VAL A 80 0.85 -6.91 -2.50
CA VAL A 80 0.42 -6.71 -3.88
C VAL A 80 -0.46 -7.89 -4.29
N TYR A 81 -1.69 -7.60 -4.72
CA TYR A 81 -2.62 -8.61 -5.19
C TYR A 81 -3.22 -8.20 -6.52
N SER A 82 -3.72 -9.19 -7.27
CA SER A 82 -4.61 -8.87 -8.37
C SER A 82 -5.93 -8.35 -7.78
N LYS A 83 -6.49 -7.31 -8.37
CA LYS A 83 -7.75 -6.73 -7.88
C LYS A 83 -8.87 -7.76 -7.92
N SER A 84 -8.93 -8.57 -8.98
CA SER A 84 -9.97 -9.60 -9.10
C SER A 84 -9.84 -10.67 -8.02
N ASP A 85 -8.64 -11.10 -7.68
CA ASP A 85 -8.43 -12.07 -6.59
C ASP A 85 -8.78 -11.45 -5.24
N TRP A 86 -8.38 -10.21 -5.01
CA TRP A 86 -8.67 -9.50 -3.76
C TRP A 86 -10.17 -9.39 -3.52
N GLU A 87 -10.92 -8.98 -4.55
CA GLU A 87 -12.37 -8.81 -4.47
C GLU A 87 -13.12 -10.12 -4.59
N GLY A 88 -12.46 -11.19 -5.05
CA GLY A 88 -13.03 -12.53 -5.19
C GLY A 88 -12.64 -13.45 -4.04
N LYS A 89 -11.65 -14.29 -4.28
CA LYS A 89 -11.30 -15.36 -3.32
C LYS A 89 -10.79 -14.87 -1.98
N TYR A 90 -10.18 -13.68 -1.92
CA TYR A 90 -9.67 -13.13 -0.66
C TYR A 90 -10.71 -12.30 0.10
N SER A 91 -11.88 -12.07 -0.48
CA SER A 91 -12.92 -11.24 0.15
C SER A 91 -13.49 -11.83 1.44
N VAL A 92 -13.24 -13.12 1.69
CA VAL A 92 -13.71 -13.79 2.91
C VAL A 92 -12.70 -13.73 4.05
N THR A 93 -11.55 -13.12 3.83
CA THR A 93 -10.49 -13.08 4.84
C THR A 93 -10.70 -11.96 5.85
N PRO A 94 -10.17 -12.13 7.09
CA PRO A 94 -10.20 -11.04 8.06
C PRO A 94 -9.46 -9.79 7.57
N LEU A 95 -8.36 -9.96 6.85
CA LEU A 95 -7.60 -8.84 6.30
C LEU A 95 -8.45 -8.00 5.35
N PHE A 96 -9.20 -8.65 4.48
CA PHE A 96 -10.12 -7.96 3.56
C PHE A 96 -11.12 -7.10 4.32
N ARG A 97 -11.72 -7.68 5.37
CA ARG A 97 -12.73 -6.97 6.17
C ARG A 97 -12.13 -5.76 6.88
N SER A 98 -10.93 -5.92 7.45
CA SER A 98 -10.25 -4.83 8.13
C SER A 98 -9.92 -3.70 7.16
N ILE A 99 -9.40 -4.02 6.00
CA ILE A 99 -9.02 -3.01 5.01
C ILE A 99 -10.26 -2.32 4.44
N LYS A 100 -11.32 -3.07 4.21
CA LYS A 100 -12.56 -2.47 3.74
C LYS A 100 -13.14 -1.47 4.73
N LYS A 101 -12.97 -1.76 6.03
CA LYS A 101 -13.49 -0.91 7.10
C LYS A 101 -12.64 0.33 7.33
N GLU A 102 -11.31 0.18 7.33
CA GLU A 102 -10.41 1.27 7.75
C GLU A 102 -9.47 1.77 6.65
N GLY A 103 -9.42 1.11 5.51
CA GLY A 103 -8.52 1.48 4.45
C GLY A 103 -8.86 2.81 3.80
N ILE A 104 -7.83 3.54 3.42
CA ILE A 104 -7.97 4.83 2.74
C ILE A 104 -7.40 4.68 1.33
N LEU A 105 -8.25 4.87 0.33
CA LEU A 105 -7.79 4.84 -1.06
C LEU A 105 -6.95 6.08 -1.32
N ILE A 106 -5.75 5.86 -1.86
CA ILE A 106 -4.85 6.96 -2.24
C ILE A 106 -5.09 7.25 -3.72
N PRO A 107 -5.71 8.41 -4.03
CA PRO A 107 -6.03 8.77 -5.41
C PRO A 107 -4.80 9.11 -6.25
#